data_7b9144cfa084760c86d904ef82443b4d
#
_entry.id   7b9144cfa084760c86d904ef82443b4d
#
_cell.length_a   1.000
_cell.length_b   1.000
_cell.length_c   1.000
_cell.angle_alpha   90.00
_cell.angle_beta   90.00
_cell.angle_gamma   90.00
#
_symmetry.space_group_name_H-M   'P 1'
#
loop_
_entity.id
_entity.type
_entity.pdbx_description
1 polymer ?
#
loop_
_entity_poly.entity_id
_entity_poly.type
_entity_poly.pdbx_seq_one_letter_code
_entity_poly.pdbx_strand_id
1 'polypeptide(L)'
;TQLMSDIWHTVATKDTTLLRRGIDKKASLPQAPVFQNYLRNRNTVRWNLDYDFLKDSFITEGPHRDYLNEFLSGLFPNSFARGEIYVNPETEESELCGTTASLAGIERFDYEGNTDGVNRGIRYDVALHALLLSLPGIPVLRSGDEIGQLNDYTYKADPSRASDPRWLHNGHFNWILARNRADAETIQGRIFNSLEQ
;
A
#
# COMPACT_ATOMS: atom_id res chain seq x y z
N THR A 1 -8.09 7.93 -3.46
CA THR A 1 -9.14 8.25 -2.48
C THR A 1 -8.53 8.57 -1.13
N GLN A 2 -9.18 9.42 -0.34
CA GLN A 2 -8.70 9.81 0.98
C GLN A 2 -8.41 8.58 1.85
N LEU A 3 -9.32 7.61 1.92
CA LEU A 3 -9.16 6.42 2.76
C LEU A 3 -7.89 5.60 2.45
N MET A 4 -7.51 5.47 1.17
CA MET A 4 -6.25 4.85 0.79
C MET A 4 -5.05 5.60 1.40
N SER A 5 -5.06 6.93 1.31
CA SER A 5 -4.02 7.78 1.92
C SER A 5 -3.98 7.63 3.44
N ASP A 6 -5.16 7.63 4.10
CA ASP A 6 -5.28 7.49 5.56
C ASP A 6 -4.76 6.12 6.04
N ILE A 7 -5.00 5.05 5.28
CA ILE A 7 -4.48 3.70 5.58
C ILE A 7 -2.94 3.71 5.51
N TRP A 8 -2.35 4.17 4.41
CA TRP A 8 -0.89 4.20 4.29
C TRP A 8 -0.21 5.20 5.21
N HIS A 9 -0.87 6.30 5.54
CA HIS A 9 -0.45 7.19 6.63
C HIS A 9 -0.35 6.43 7.95
N THR A 10 -1.39 5.66 8.31
CA THR A 10 -1.40 4.84 9.52
C THR A 10 -0.27 3.81 9.53
N VAL A 11 0.03 3.22 8.37
CA VAL A 11 1.16 2.29 8.23
C VAL A 11 2.49 2.95 8.58
N ALA A 12 2.73 4.17 8.06
CA ALA A 12 3.99 4.88 8.26
C ALA A 12 4.11 5.48 9.67
N THR A 13 3.06 6.08 10.18
CA THR A 13 3.09 6.86 11.45
C THR A 13 2.72 6.06 12.68
N LYS A 14 2.04 4.91 12.53
CA LYS A 14 1.39 4.14 13.60
C LYS A 14 0.26 4.91 14.30
N ASP A 15 -0.21 5.99 13.71
CA ASP A 15 -1.33 6.80 14.20
C ASP A 15 -2.60 6.53 13.38
N THR A 16 -3.66 6.09 14.04
CA THR A 16 -4.96 5.75 13.42
C THR A 16 -5.94 6.92 13.38
N THR A 17 -5.56 8.09 13.86
CA THR A 17 -6.48 9.23 14.05
C THR A 17 -7.14 9.65 12.74
N LEU A 18 -6.35 9.86 11.68
CA LEU A 18 -6.90 10.21 10.35
C LEU A 18 -7.76 9.10 9.77
N LEU A 19 -7.33 7.84 9.89
CA LEU A 19 -8.09 6.69 9.40
C LEU A 19 -9.46 6.59 10.08
N ARG A 20 -9.50 6.68 11.41
CA ARG A 20 -10.77 6.67 12.17
C ARG A 20 -11.68 7.80 11.74
N ARG A 21 -11.15 9.03 11.68
CA ARG A 21 -11.87 10.20 11.21
C ARG A 21 -12.43 10.03 9.79
N GLY A 22 -11.62 9.46 8.87
CA GLY A 22 -12.04 9.17 7.49
C GLY A 22 -13.19 8.15 7.42
N ILE A 23 -13.15 7.11 8.26
CA ILE A 23 -14.22 6.11 8.38
C ILE A 23 -15.50 6.76 8.94
N ASP A 24 -15.41 7.52 10.04
CA ASP A 24 -16.56 8.20 10.67
C ASP A 24 -17.20 9.19 9.70
N LYS A 25 -16.42 9.95 8.96
CA LYS A 25 -16.91 10.88 7.93
C LYS A 25 -17.65 10.15 6.81
N LYS A 26 -17.18 8.99 6.38
CA LYS A 26 -17.89 8.15 5.39
C LYS A 26 -19.17 7.57 5.94
N ALA A 27 -19.18 7.10 7.19
CA ALA A 27 -20.36 6.55 7.83
C ALA A 27 -21.50 7.59 8.00
N SER A 28 -21.16 8.87 8.07
CA SER A 28 -22.12 9.98 8.20
C SER A 28 -22.70 10.46 6.85
N LEU A 29 -22.21 9.95 5.72
CA LEU A 29 -22.72 10.34 4.41
C LEU A 29 -24.07 9.67 4.09
N PRO A 30 -24.94 10.33 3.29
CA PRO A 30 -26.18 9.70 2.82
C PRO A 30 -25.91 8.37 2.12
N GLN A 31 -26.82 7.39 2.27
CA GLN A 31 -26.65 6.03 1.74
C GLN A 31 -26.58 5.90 0.21
N ALA A 32 -26.76 7.00 -0.54
CA ALA A 32 -26.81 6.98 -2.00
C ALA A 32 -25.47 6.71 -2.71
N PRO A 33 -24.29 7.25 -2.30
CA PRO A 33 -23.04 6.97 -2.99
C PRO A 33 -22.45 5.62 -2.57
N VAL A 34 -22.17 4.77 -3.56
CA VAL A 34 -21.40 3.53 -3.36
C VAL A 34 -19.92 3.84 -3.51
N PHE A 35 -19.16 3.64 -2.44
CA PHE A 35 -17.70 3.85 -2.46
C PHE A 35 -16.97 2.61 -2.96
N GLN A 36 -15.99 2.81 -3.81
CA GLN A 36 -14.97 1.81 -4.09
C GLN A 36 -13.78 2.03 -3.15
N ASN A 37 -13.44 1.01 -2.39
CA ASN A 37 -12.31 1.02 -1.46
C ASN A 37 -11.19 0.15 -2.01
N TYR A 38 -9.95 0.60 -1.92
CA TYR A 38 -8.76 -0.14 -2.35
C TYR A 38 -7.54 0.30 -1.56
N LEU A 39 -6.60 -0.61 -1.35
CA LEU A 39 -5.30 -0.32 -0.73
C LEU A 39 -4.36 0.36 -1.70
N ARG A 40 -4.42 -0.02 -2.97
CA ARG A 40 -3.68 0.56 -4.08
C ARG A 40 -4.51 0.48 -5.36
N ASN A 41 -4.15 1.30 -6.32
CA ASN A 41 -4.75 1.26 -7.64
C ASN A 41 -3.66 1.15 -8.72
N ARG A 42 -4.02 1.35 -9.97
CA ARG A 42 -3.11 1.34 -11.12
C ARG A 42 -2.10 2.51 -11.12
N ASN A 43 -2.46 3.63 -10.52
CA ASN A 43 -1.63 4.84 -10.58
C ASN A 43 -0.65 4.84 -9.38
N THR A 44 -0.90 5.67 -8.41
CA THR A 44 -0.03 5.92 -7.27
C THR A 44 -0.84 6.04 -6.00
N VAL A 45 -0.20 5.95 -4.86
CA VAL A 45 -0.75 6.44 -3.60
C VAL A 45 -0.50 7.95 -3.57
N ARG A 46 -1.56 8.72 -3.82
CA ARG A 46 -1.54 10.17 -3.69
C ARG A 46 -1.95 10.56 -2.28
N TRP A 47 -1.20 11.50 -1.69
CA TRP A 47 -1.44 11.97 -0.33
C TRP A 47 -2.58 12.99 -0.28
N ASN A 48 -3.80 12.50 -0.13
CA ASN A 48 -5.00 13.31 0.06
C ASN A 48 -5.43 13.28 1.53
N LEU A 49 -4.58 13.83 2.41
CA LEU A 49 -4.79 13.86 3.85
C LEU A 49 -5.51 15.14 4.27
N ASP A 50 -6.23 15.10 5.42
CA ASP A 50 -6.91 16.25 6.00
C ASP A 50 -5.90 17.15 6.74
N TYR A 51 -5.15 17.97 5.98
CA TYR A 51 -4.15 18.86 6.55
C TYR A 51 -4.76 20.02 7.35
N ASP A 52 -6.01 20.38 7.11
CA ASP A 52 -6.70 21.37 7.96
C ASP A 52 -6.87 20.82 9.38
N PHE A 53 -7.15 19.55 9.53
CA PHE A 53 -7.17 18.88 10.83
C PHE A 53 -5.76 18.69 11.42
N LEU A 54 -4.77 18.33 10.61
CA LEU A 54 -3.39 18.08 11.08
C LEU A 54 -2.68 19.34 11.55
N LYS A 55 -3.06 20.52 11.07
CA LYS A 55 -2.51 21.81 11.54
C LYS A 55 -2.67 22.03 13.04
N ASP A 56 -3.77 21.53 13.62
CA ASP A 56 -4.01 21.62 15.06
C ASP A 56 -2.98 20.84 15.88
N SER A 57 -2.31 19.87 15.26
CA SER A 57 -1.22 19.08 15.82
C SER A 57 0.18 19.58 15.38
N PHE A 58 0.26 20.78 14.85
CA PHE A 58 1.50 21.40 14.33
C PHE A 58 2.17 20.62 13.20
N ILE A 59 1.42 19.80 12.45
CA ILE A 59 1.92 19.03 11.32
C ILE A 59 1.79 19.87 10.04
N THR A 60 2.93 20.15 9.40
CA THR A 60 3.01 20.86 8.12
C THR A 60 3.05 19.88 6.95
N GLU A 61 2.31 20.21 5.89
CA GLU A 61 2.07 19.33 4.74
C GLU A 61 3.34 18.84 4.04
N GLY A 62 4.25 19.74 3.65
CA GLY A 62 5.46 19.40 2.90
C GLY A 62 6.34 18.38 3.64
N PRO A 63 6.92 18.71 4.80
CA PRO A 63 7.77 17.79 5.57
C PRO A 63 7.06 16.48 5.95
N HIS A 64 5.74 16.53 6.16
CA HIS A 64 4.99 15.33 6.48
C HIS A 64 4.85 14.38 5.27
N ARG A 65 4.56 14.92 4.08
CA ARG A 65 4.55 14.13 2.84
C ARG A 65 5.93 13.55 2.52
N ASP A 66 6.99 14.33 2.73
CA ASP A 66 8.37 13.85 2.55
C ASP A 66 8.65 12.65 3.47
N TYR A 67 8.31 12.75 4.75
CA TYR A 67 8.43 11.64 5.69
C TYR A 67 7.67 10.39 5.23
N LEU A 68 6.40 10.53 4.79
CA LEU A 68 5.59 9.42 4.34
C LEU A 68 6.19 8.73 3.10
N ASN A 69 6.67 9.53 2.15
CA ASN A 69 7.33 9.04 0.94
C ASN A 69 8.66 8.34 1.28
N GLU A 70 9.51 8.94 2.11
CA GLU A 70 10.77 8.34 2.56
C GLU A 70 10.54 7.05 3.34
N PHE A 71 9.56 7.03 4.25
CA PHE A 71 9.25 5.83 5.02
C PHE A 71 8.79 4.69 4.10
N LEU A 72 7.80 4.94 3.23
CA LEU A 72 7.22 3.89 2.40
C LEU A 72 8.06 3.52 1.18
N SER A 73 9.03 4.35 0.78
CA SER A 73 10.06 3.97 -0.19
C SER A 73 11.24 3.20 0.42
N GLY A 74 11.32 3.12 1.74
CA GLY A 74 12.40 2.44 2.45
C GLY A 74 13.65 3.29 2.66
N LEU A 75 13.60 4.59 2.33
CA LEU A 75 14.72 5.53 2.53
C LEU A 75 14.83 6.01 3.98
N PHE A 76 13.72 6.03 4.72
CA PHE A 76 13.74 6.44 6.12
C PHE A 76 14.38 5.36 7.01
N PRO A 77 15.22 5.73 8.00
CA PRO A 77 15.83 4.76 8.91
C PRO A 77 14.80 3.86 9.58
N ASN A 78 15.08 2.56 9.62
CA ASN A 78 14.22 1.52 10.21
C ASN A 78 12.88 1.30 9.48
N SER A 79 12.66 1.88 8.30
CA SER A 79 11.52 1.50 7.47
C SER A 79 11.63 0.03 7.07
N PHE A 80 10.49 -0.64 7.02
CA PHE A 80 10.37 -2.00 6.49
C PHE A 80 9.87 -2.02 5.04
N ALA A 81 9.33 -0.91 4.55
CA ALA A 81 8.68 -0.84 3.25
C ALA A 81 9.69 -0.79 2.08
N ARG A 82 9.22 -1.19 0.91
CA ARG A 82 9.91 -1.00 -0.37
C ARG A 82 8.94 -0.46 -1.42
N GLY A 83 8.97 0.85 -1.61
CA GLY A 83 8.26 1.54 -2.68
C GLY A 83 9.21 2.39 -3.52
N GLU A 84 8.67 3.08 -4.50
CA GLU A 84 9.39 4.10 -5.27
C GLU A 84 8.56 5.39 -5.34
N ILE A 85 9.24 6.52 -5.39
CA ILE A 85 8.61 7.83 -5.48
C ILE A 85 8.41 8.17 -6.97
N TYR A 86 7.18 8.51 -7.33
CA TYR A 86 6.81 9.09 -8.60
C TYR A 86 6.57 10.58 -8.44
N VAL A 87 7.24 11.41 -9.22
CA VAL A 87 6.95 12.84 -9.27
C VAL A 87 5.98 13.08 -10.43
N ASN A 88 4.80 13.58 -10.11
CA ASN A 88 3.79 13.87 -11.11
C ASN A 88 4.24 15.10 -11.94
N PRO A 89 4.42 14.98 -13.26
CA PRO A 89 4.96 16.07 -14.07
C PRO A 89 3.99 17.27 -14.24
N GLU A 90 2.71 17.09 -13.93
CA GLU A 90 1.72 18.14 -14.03
C GLU A 90 1.57 18.95 -12.74
N THR A 91 1.69 18.28 -11.59
CA THR A 91 1.46 18.90 -10.27
C THR A 91 2.74 19.08 -9.47
N GLU A 92 3.85 18.52 -9.94
CA GLU A 92 5.14 18.43 -9.22
C GLU A 92 5.05 17.74 -7.85
N GLU A 93 3.91 17.11 -7.55
CA GLU A 93 3.71 16.40 -6.30
C GLU A 93 4.39 15.03 -6.34
N SER A 94 5.03 14.70 -5.23
CA SER A 94 5.59 13.37 -5.00
C SER A 94 4.51 12.40 -4.52
N GLU A 95 4.38 11.28 -5.20
CA GLU A 95 3.40 10.22 -4.97
C GLU A 95 4.14 8.88 -4.82
N LEU A 96 3.53 7.91 -4.15
CA LEU A 96 4.15 6.63 -3.86
C LEU A 96 3.69 5.52 -4.82
N CYS A 97 4.63 4.69 -5.27
CA CYS A 97 4.41 3.45 -6.01
C CYS A 97 4.86 2.23 -5.20
N GLY A 98 4.14 1.13 -5.30
CA GLY A 98 4.50 -0.13 -4.66
C GLY A 98 3.34 -1.11 -4.62
N THR A 99 3.64 -2.42 -4.54
CA THR A 99 2.64 -3.45 -4.25
C THR A 99 2.31 -3.45 -2.76
N THR A 100 1.13 -3.92 -2.38
CA THR A 100 0.71 -3.98 -0.97
C THR A 100 1.70 -4.79 -0.14
N ALA A 101 2.11 -5.96 -0.64
CA ALA A 101 3.08 -6.83 0.02
C ALA A 101 4.45 -6.17 0.23
N SER A 102 4.96 -5.44 -0.77
CA SER A 102 6.25 -4.74 -0.67
C SER A 102 6.18 -3.56 0.31
N LEU A 103 5.09 -2.82 0.29
CA LEU A 103 4.85 -1.72 1.23
C LEU A 103 4.59 -2.22 2.66
N ALA A 104 4.02 -3.43 2.84
CA ALA A 104 3.85 -4.09 4.13
C ALA A 104 5.14 -4.72 4.68
N GLY A 105 6.23 -4.70 3.91
CA GLY A 105 7.55 -5.12 4.33
C GLY A 105 7.94 -6.56 3.95
N ILE A 106 7.06 -7.33 3.31
CA ILE A 106 7.35 -8.73 2.94
C ILE A 106 8.61 -8.79 2.06
N GLU A 107 8.69 -7.94 1.03
CA GLU A 107 9.80 -7.92 0.09
C GLU A 107 11.15 -7.67 0.78
N ARG A 108 11.21 -6.69 1.67
CA ARG A 108 12.45 -6.36 2.39
C ARG A 108 12.91 -7.52 3.26
N PHE A 109 12.00 -8.05 4.06
CA PHE A 109 12.35 -9.11 5.00
C PHE A 109 12.67 -10.43 4.30
N ASP A 110 12.01 -10.72 3.17
CA ASP A 110 12.34 -11.89 2.34
C ASP A 110 13.75 -11.76 1.73
N TYR A 111 14.08 -10.60 1.19
CA TYR A 111 15.41 -10.30 0.67
C TYR A 111 16.53 -10.40 1.74
N GLU A 112 16.22 -9.98 2.97
CA GLU A 112 17.14 -10.05 4.12
C GLU A 112 17.23 -11.47 4.74
N GLY A 113 16.43 -12.43 4.28
CA GLY A 113 16.33 -13.78 4.88
C GLY A 113 15.75 -13.76 6.30
N ASN A 114 15.02 -12.71 6.66
CA ASN A 114 14.43 -12.51 7.98
C ASN A 114 13.04 -13.13 8.07
N THR A 115 12.98 -14.42 8.43
CA THR A 115 11.72 -15.18 8.52
C THR A 115 10.70 -14.54 9.48
N ASP A 116 11.14 -14.03 10.63
CA ASP A 116 10.24 -13.35 11.58
C ASP A 116 9.70 -12.05 11.00
N GLY A 117 10.53 -11.34 10.24
CA GLY A 117 10.12 -10.16 9.48
C GLY A 117 9.07 -10.48 8.43
N VAL A 118 9.28 -11.54 7.63
CA VAL A 118 8.30 -12.03 6.65
C VAL A 118 6.98 -12.38 7.34
N ASN A 119 7.02 -13.11 8.46
CA ASN A 119 5.84 -13.45 9.23
C ASN A 119 5.06 -12.21 9.71
N ARG A 120 5.76 -11.15 10.13
CA ARG A 120 5.13 -9.87 10.51
C ARG A 120 4.54 -9.17 9.28
N GLY A 121 5.27 -9.13 8.17
CA GLY A 121 4.82 -8.54 6.92
C GLY A 121 3.54 -9.19 6.39
N ILE A 122 3.45 -10.53 6.40
CA ILE A 122 2.24 -11.26 6.01
C ILE A 122 1.07 -10.90 6.90
N ARG A 123 1.24 -10.93 8.24
CA ARG A 123 0.16 -10.53 9.16
C ARG A 123 -0.29 -9.09 8.93
N TYR A 124 0.64 -8.21 8.58
CA TYR A 124 0.33 -6.82 8.30
C TYR A 124 -0.45 -6.68 6.99
N ASP A 125 -0.01 -7.33 5.93
CA ASP A 125 -0.70 -7.36 4.64
C ASP A 125 -2.13 -7.91 4.78
N VAL A 126 -2.30 -9.04 5.46
CA VAL A 126 -3.61 -9.63 5.75
C VAL A 126 -4.49 -8.69 6.57
N ALA A 127 -3.93 -8.01 7.57
CA ALA A 127 -4.69 -7.05 8.38
C ALA A 127 -5.17 -5.84 7.56
N LEU A 128 -4.36 -5.35 6.60
CA LEU A 128 -4.76 -4.28 5.69
C LEU A 128 -5.89 -4.71 4.77
N HIS A 129 -5.84 -5.93 4.25
CA HIS A 129 -6.91 -6.49 3.43
C HIS A 129 -8.18 -6.76 4.24
N ALA A 130 -8.06 -7.29 5.46
CA ALA A 130 -9.19 -7.48 6.37
C ALA A 130 -9.89 -6.15 6.68
N LEU A 131 -9.11 -5.08 6.92
CA LEU A 131 -9.65 -3.74 7.06
C LEU A 131 -10.40 -3.31 5.79
N LEU A 132 -9.78 -3.46 4.61
CA LEU A 132 -10.39 -3.13 3.33
C LEU A 132 -11.74 -3.83 3.14
N LEU A 133 -11.81 -5.14 3.42
CA LEU A 133 -12.99 -5.97 3.26
C LEU A 133 -14.09 -5.64 4.29
N SER A 134 -13.73 -5.10 5.45
CA SER A 134 -14.68 -4.70 6.50
C SER A 134 -15.31 -3.32 6.29
N LEU A 135 -14.77 -2.51 5.37
CA LEU A 135 -15.27 -1.15 5.12
C LEU A 135 -16.56 -1.15 4.29
N PRO A 136 -17.51 -0.26 4.59
CA PRO A 136 -18.72 -0.13 3.78
C PRO A 136 -18.38 0.33 2.35
N GLY A 137 -18.97 -0.37 1.37
CA GLY A 137 -18.75 -0.12 -0.06
C GLY A 137 -18.30 -1.36 -0.83
N ILE A 138 -17.71 -1.16 -1.99
CA ILE A 138 -17.19 -2.23 -2.83
C ILE A 138 -15.69 -2.34 -2.60
N PRO A 139 -15.19 -3.40 -1.97
CA PRO A 139 -13.75 -3.65 -1.85
C PRO A 139 -13.20 -4.05 -3.21
N VAL A 140 -12.08 -3.45 -3.60
CA VAL A 140 -11.38 -3.76 -4.85
C VAL A 140 -9.98 -4.23 -4.51
N LEU A 141 -9.69 -5.50 -4.77
CA LEU A 141 -8.35 -6.05 -4.70
C LEU A 141 -7.66 -5.87 -6.06
N ARG A 142 -6.43 -5.41 -6.03
CA ARG A 142 -5.60 -5.33 -7.22
C ARG A 142 -5.04 -6.72 -7.50
N SER A 143 -5.10 -7.15 -8.78
CA SER A 143 -4.54 -8.44 -9.22
C SER A 143 -3.08 -8.59 -8.76
N GLY A 144 -2.77 -9.68 -8.11
CA GLY A 144 -1.50 -9.98 -7.47
C GLY A 144 -1.48 -9.75 -5.95
N ASP A 145 -2.37 -8.92 -5.40
CA ASP A 145 -2.45 -8.71 -3.94
C ASP A 145 -2.87 -10.01 -3.24
N GLU A 146 -3.76 -10.79 -3.86
CA GLU A 146 -4.25 -12.08 -3.35
C GLU A 146 -3.17 -13.15 -3.17
N ILE A 147 -2.02 -12.96 -3.81
CA ILE A 147 -0.86 -13.85 -3.68
C ILE A 147 0.36 -13.14 -3.11
N GLY A 148 0.22 -11.93 -2.59
CA GLY A 148 1.33 -11.15 -2.08
C GLY A 148 2.41 -10.87 -3.12
N GLN A 149 2.02 -10.57 -4.36
CA GLN A 149 2.97 -10.28 -5.44
C GLN A 149 3.82 -9.07 -5.08
N LEU A 150 5.14 -9.22 -5.17
CA LEU A 150 6.12 -8.18 -4.88
C LEU A 150 6.28 -7.21 -6.06
N ASN A 151 7.03 -6.15 -5.83
CA ASN A 151 7.39 -5.17 -6.86
C ASN A 151 8.11 -5.82 -8.04
N ASP A 152 7.84 -5.30 -9.24
CA ASP A 152 8.49 -5.73 -10.47
C ASP A 152 9.47 -4.66 -10.95
N TYR A 153 10.75 -4.90 -10.75
CA TYR A 153 11.84 -3.99 -11.16
C TYR A 153 12.27 -4.17 -12.61
N THR A 154 11.71 -5.13 -13.34
CA THR A 154 12.08 -5.41 -14.73
C THR A 154 11.77 -4.25 -15.67
N TYR A 155 10.83 -3.38 -15.30
CA TYR A 155 10.51 -2.18 -16.07
C TYR A 155 11.70 -1.26 -16.28
N LYS A 156 12.70 -1.27 -15.37
CA LYS A 156 13.92 -0.44 -15.47
C LYS A 156 14.80 -0.83 -16.66
N ALA A 157 14.66 -2.06 -17.13
CA ALA A 157 15.39 -2.54 -18.32
C ALA A 157 14.71 -2.18 -19.64
N ASP A 158 13.46 -1.71 -19.60
CA ASP A 158 12.71 -1.28 -20.79
C ASP A 158 12.80 0.25 -20.95
N PRO A 159 13.51 0.76 -21.97
CA PRO A 159 13.69 2.21 -22.17
C PRO A 159 12.38 2.99 -22.27
N SER A 160 11.28 2.35 -22.70
CA SER A 160 9.97 2.98 -22.82
C SER A 160 9.23 3.14 -21.48
N ARG A 161 9.69 2.45 -20.42
CA ARG A 161 9.06 2.37 -19.09
C ARG A 161 9.98 2.83 -17.97
N ALA A 162 11.29 2.77 -18.17
CA ALA A 162 12.32 2.98 -17.14
C ALA A 162 12.18 4.30 -16.37
N SER A 163 11.60 5.33 -16.98
CA SER A 163 11.36 6.64 -16.37
C SER A 163 10.06 6.74 -15.57
N ASP A 164 9.21 5.69 -15.59
CA ASP A 164 7.90 5.71 -14.93
C ASP A 164 7.80 4.67 -13.82
N PRO A 165 8.03 5.05 -12.55
CA PRO A 165 7.97 4.15 -11.39
C PRO A 165 6.60 3.46 -11.18
N ARG A 166 5.53 3.91 -11.84
CA ARG A 166 4.22 3.24 -11.76
C ARG A 166 4.24 1.82 -12.30
N TRP A 167 5.19 1.49 -13.16
CA TRP A 167 5.41 0.12 -13.64
C TRP A 167 5.89 -0.83 -12.55
N LEU A 168 6.46 -0.32 -11.45
CA LEU A 168 6.89 -1.11 -10.31
C LEU A 168 5.78 -2.04 -9.79
N HIS A 169 4.56 -1.55 -9.72
CA HIS A 169 3.39 -2.27 -9.20
C HIS A 169 2.35 -2.62 -10.28
N ASN A 170 2.68 -2.38 -11.55
CA ASN A 170 1.87 -2.74 -12.71
C ASN A 170 2.51 -3.83 -13.57
N GLY A 171 3.43 -4.60 -13.02
CA GLY A 171 4.03 -5.77 -13.65
C GLY A 171 2.99 -6.84 -14.01
N HIS A 172 3.40 -7.81 -14.81
CA HIS A 172 2.53 -8.93 -15.17
C HIS A 172 2.21 -9.77 -13.94
N PHE A 173 0.99 -10.32 -13.91
CA PHE A 173 0.61 -11.29 -12.88
C PHE A 173 1.53 -12.51 -12.91
N ASN A 174 2.10 -12.85 -11.77
CA ASN A 174 3.06 -13.95 -11.66
C ASN A 174 2.37 -15.31 -11.50
N TRP A 175 2.04 -15.93 -12.63
CA TRP A 175 1.39 -17.25 -12.66
C TRP A 175 2.22 -18.39 -12.04
N ILE A 176 3.55 -18.25 -11.98
CA ILE A 176 4.42 -19.24 -11.37
C ILE A 176 4.24 -19.18 -9.84
N LEU A 177 4.31 -17.99 -9.25
CA LEU A 177 4.07 -17.80 -7.82
C LEU A 177 2.61 -18.13 -7.45
N ALA A 178 1.65 -17.83 -8.31
CA ALA A 178 0.24 -18.12 -8.07
C ALA A 178 -0.05 -19.64 -7.90
N ARG A 179 0.80 -20.52 -8.42
CA ARG A 179 0.68 -21.98 -8.20
C ARG A 179 0.91 -22.36 -6.73
N ASN A 180 1.67 -21.55 -6.01
CA ASN A 180 2.00 -21.81 -4.60
C ASN A 180 0.84 -21.43 -3.65
N ARG A 181 -0.27 -20.87 -4.15
CA ARG A 181 -1.39 -20.42 -3.31
C ARG A 181 -2.06 -21.56 -2.51
N ALA A 182 -1.93 -22.81 -2.97
CA ALA A 182 -2.46 -23.99 -2.26
C ALA A 182 -1.52 -24.50 -1.15
N ASP A 183 -0.28 -24.02 -1.10
CA ASP A 183 0.72 -24.44 -0.11
C ASP A 183 0.80 -23.42 1.03
N ALA A 184 0.24 -23.78 2.19
CA ALA A 184 0.18 -22.93 3.38
C ALA A 184 1.54 -22.59 4.01
N GLU A 185 2.63 -23.24 3.58
CA GLU A 185 3.99 -22.90 4.04
C GLU A 185 4.61 -21.75 3.24
N THR A 186 4.07 -21.45 2.06
CA THR A 186 4.55 -20.36 1.21
C THR A 186 3.93 -19.02 1.58
N ILE A 187 4.59 -17.91 1.22
CA ILE A 187 4.05 -16.56 1.38
C ILE A 187 2.70 -16.46 0.65
N GLN A 188 2.65 -16.96 -0.60
CA GLN A 188 1.48 -16.92 -1.46
C GLN A 188 0.29 -17.67 -0.86
N GLY A 189 0.53 -18.89 -0.38
CA GLY A 189 -0.53 -19.72 0.21
C GLY A 189 -1.02 -19.15 1.53
N ARG A 190 -0.14 -18.61 2.35
CA ARG A 190 -0.52 -17.99 3.64
C ARG A 190 -1.39 -16.75 3.44
N ILE A 191 -1.06 -15.88 2.49
CA ILE A 191 -1.87 -14.70 2.18
C ILE A 191 -3.20 -15.16 1.57
N PHE A 192 -3.16 -16.00 0.52
CA PHE A 192 -4.35 -16.45 -0.19
C PHE A 192 -5.36 -17.11 0.74
N ASN A 193 -4.93 -18.11 1.54
CA ASN A 193 -5.80 -18.81 2.48
C ASN A 193 -6.36 -17.89 3.58
N SER A 194 -5.62 -16.86 3.97
CA SER A 194 -6.12 -15.88 4.95
C SER A 194 -7.17 -14.93 4.37
N LEU A 195 -7.14 -14.68 3.07
CA LEU A 195 -8.14 -13.84 2.39
C LEU A 195 -9.40 -14.60 1.99
N GLU A 196 -9.35 -15.94 1.93
CA GLU A 196 -10.52 -16.80 1.66
C GLU A 196 -11.41 -17.04 2.91
N GLN A 197 -10.92 -16.78 4.12
CA GLN A 197 -11.63 -16.96 5.38
C GLN A 197 -12.53 -15.76 5.71
#